data_8f22f001ed903dd910f86008b87f7159
#
_entry.id   8f22f001ed903dd910f86008b87f7159
#
_cell.length_a   1.000
_cell.length_b   1.000
_cell.length_c   1.000
_cell.angle_alpha   90.00
_cell.angle_beta   90.00
_cell.angle_gamma   90.00
#
_symmetry.space_group_name_H-M   'P 1'
#
loop_
_entity.id
_entity.type
_entity.pdbx_description
1 polymer ?
#
loop_
_entity_poly.entity_id
_entity_poly.type
_entity_poly.pdbx_seq_one_letter_code
_entity_poly.pdbx_strand_id
1 'polypeptide(L)'
;VFVDFTAAWCVTCQFNKRTVLTEASVVDAFESHNVVRLRADWTRRDPAITAELTRLGRSGVPVYALYPPGGGAPRLLSEILSVDEVRQAVASSKVAASR
;
A
#
# COMPACT_ATOMS: atom_id res chain seq x y z
N VAL A 1 4.32 -2.99 -7.36
CA VAL A 1 3.81 -1.64 -7.09
C VAL A 1 3.02 -1.66 -5.80
N PHE A 2 3.36 -0.75 -4.92
CA PHE A 2 2.66 -0.56 -3.65
C PHE A 2 1.79 0.69 -3.76
N VAL A 3 0.49 0.54 -3.62
CA VAL A 3 -0.45 1.67 -3.70
C VAL A 3 -1.02 1.96 -2.32
N ASP A 4 -0.83 3.22 -1.91
CA ASP A 4 -1.33 3.77 -0.66
C ASP A 4 -2.60 4.56 -0.97
N PHE A 5 -3.76 3.95 -0.70
CA PHE A 5 -5.05 4.63 -0.85
C PHE A 5 -5.31 5.43 0.42
N THR A 6 -5.30 6.74 0.30
CA THR A 6 -5.31 7.67 1.43
C THR A 6 -6.29 8.82 1.20
N ALA A 7 -6.49 9.62 2.22
CA ALA A 7 -7.26 10.86 2.14
C ALA A 7 -6.79 11.81 3.23
N ALA A 8 -6.89 13.11 2.98
CA ALA A 8 -6.45 14.12 3.95
C ALA A 8 -7.26 14.05 5.26
N TRP A 9 -8.53 13.66 5.16
CA TRP A 9 -9.42 13.55 6.33
C TRP A 9 -9.31 12.23 7.07
N CYS A 10 -8.45 11.31 6.61
CA CYS A 10 -8.34 9.97 7.19
C CYS A 10 -7.27 9.97 8.28
N VAL A 11 -7.70 9.91 9.55
CA VAL A 11 -6.81 9.93 10.71
C VAL A 11 -5.88 8.72 10.71
N THR A 12 -6.41 7.52 10.45
CA THR A 12 -5.62 6.30 10.41
C THR A 12 -4.56 6.36 9.30
N CYS A 13 -4.91 6.93 8.15
CA CYS A 13 -3.94 7.11 7.07
C CYS A 13 -2.75 7.97 7.51
N GLN A 14 -3.03 9.05 8.22
CA GLN A 14 -1.97 9.96 8.69
C GLN A 14 -1.13 9.29 9.77
N PHE A 15 -1.74 8.52 10.64
CA PHE A 15 -1.02 7.75 11.66
C PHE A 15 -0.05 6.76 11.01
N ASN A 16 -0.52 5.98 10.03
CA ASN A 16 0.31 5.00 9.33
C ASN A 16 1.45 5.69 8.58
N LYS A 17 1.18 6.84 7.98
CA LYS A 17 2.20 7.59 7.28
C LYS A 17 3.33 8.00 8.22
N ARG A 18 2.99 8.55 9.39
CA ARG A 18 3.97 9.04 10.34
C ARG A 18 4.73 7.93 11.06
N THR A 19 4.07 6.82 11.36
CA THR A 19 4.67 5.80 12.23
C THR A 19 5.31 4.65 11.45
N VAL A 20 4.90 4.42 10.20
CA VAL A 20 5.36 3.25 9.43
C VAL A 20 5.94 3.65 8.09
N LEU A 21 5.18 4.39 7.27
CA LEU A 21 5.54 4.58 5.87
C LEU A 21 6.73 5.52 5.67
N THR A 22 7.08 6.32 6.66
CA THR A 22 8.25 7.19 6.63
C THR A 22 9.42 6.64 7.42
N GLU A 23 9.29 5.46 8.04
CA GLU A 23 10.39 4.81 8.74
C GLU A 23 11.50 4.44 7.77
N ALA A 24 12.75 4.71 8.15
CA ALA A 24 13.90 4.47 7.28
C ALA A 24 13.97 3.01 6.81
N SER A 25 13.72 2.06 7.71
CA SER A 25 13.77 0.64 7.35
C SER A 25 12.69 0.24 6.36
N VAL A 26 11.53 0.90 6.39
CA VAL A 26 10.46 0.66 5.44
C VAL A 26 10.80 1.26 4.08
N VAL A 27 11.30 2.49 4.08
CA VAL A 27 11.74 3.16 2.85
C VAL A 27 12.84 2.34 2.18
N ASP A 28 13.82 1.88 2.96
CA ASP A 28 14.91 1.05 2.44
C ASP A 28 14.40 -0.26 1.86
N ALA A 29 13.40 -0.88 2.49
CA ALA A 29 12.82 -2.12 1.98
C ALA A 29 12.18 -1.91 0.60
N PHE A 30 11.43 -0.84 0.43
CA PHE A 30 10.85 -0.52 -0.88
C PHE A 30 11.94 -0.30 -1.93
N GLU A 31 12.96 0.46 -1.59
CA GLU A 31 14.05 0.77 -2.53
C GLU A 31 14.86 -0.47 -2.88
N SER A 32 15.24 -1.27 -1.89
CA SER A 32 16.08 -2.44 -2.13
C SER A 32 15.37 -3.55 -2.90
N HIS A 33 14.05 -3.57 -2.85
CA HIS A 33 13.25 -4.55 -3.60
C HIS A 33 12.65 -3.96 -4.88
N ASN A 34 13.02 -2.73 -5.24
CA ASN A 34 12.57 -2.04 -6.43
C ASN A 34 11.04 -1.94 -6.52
N VAL A 35 10.39 -1.71 -5.39
CA VAL A 35 8.93 -1.55 -5.34
C VAL A 35 8.60 -0.09 -5.57
N VAL A 36 7.84 0.18 -6.62
CA VAL A 36 7.35 1.53 -6.90
C VAL A 36 6.20 1.85 -5.94
N ARG A 37 6.25 3.03 -5.34
CA ARG A 37 5.23 3.48 -4.40
C ARG A 37 4.37 4.54 -5.07
N LEU A 38 3.06 4.31 -5.08
CA LEU A 38 2.09 5.25 -5.61
C LEU A 38 1.11 5.64 -4.52
N ARG A 39 0.64 6.88 -4.57
CA ARG A 39 -0.38 7.36 -3.67
C ARG A 39 -1.66 7.60 -4.45
N ALA A 40 -2.75 6.99 -4.01
CA ALA A 40 -4.07 7.23 -4.56
C ALA A 40 -4.83 8.12 -3.56
N ASP A 41 -4.89 9.41 -3.83
CA ASP A 41 -5.50 10.39 -2.93
C ASP A 41 -7.00 10.44 -3.17
N TRP A 42 -7.76 9.94 -2.22
CA TRP A 42 -9.21 9.83 -2.30
C TRP A 42 -9.90 10.95 -1.52
N THR A 43 -9.20 12.03 -1.22
CA THR A 43 -9.76 13.14 -0.44
C THR A 43 -11.05 13.66 -1.05
N ARG A 44 -11.12 13.74 -2.37
CA ARG A 44 -12.29 14.19 -3.11
C ARG A 44 -13.13 13.05 -3.68
N ARG A 45 -12.89 11.83 -3.23
CA ARG A 45 -13.62 10.63 -3.64
C ARG A 45 -13.61 10.44 -5.15
N ASP A 46 -12.45 10.59 -5.77
CA ASP A 46 -12.27 10.42 -7.21
C ASP A 46 -12.90 9.12 -7.70
N PRO A 47 -13.74 9.17 -8.76
CA PRO A 47 -14.46 7.97 -9.23
C PRO A 47 -13.54 6.82 -9.67
N ALA A 48 -12.40 7.11 -10.29
CA ALA A 48 -11.47 6.06 -10.71
C ALA A 48 -10.88 5.34 -9.51
N ILE A 49 -10.53 6.09 -8.46
CA ILE A 49 -10.00 5.50 -7.23
C ILE A 49 -11.11 4.72 -6.52
N THR A 50 -12.33 5.25 -6.49
CA THR A 50 -13.47 4.54 -5.91
C THR A 50 -13.70 3.20 -6.60
N ALA A 51 -13.59 3.16 -7.93
CA ALA A 51 -13.75 1.93 -8.69
C ALA A 51 -12.70 0.90 -8.32
N GLU A 52 -11.45 1.33 -8.13
CA GLU A 52 -10.39 0.41 -7.73
C GLU A 52 -10.59 -0.10 -6.30
N LEU A 53 -10.99 0.76 -5.37
CA LEU A 53 -11.32 0.33 -4.01
C LEU A 53 -12.42 -0.72 -4.02
N THR A 54 -13.47 -0.49 -4.81
CA THR A 54 -14.57 -1.44 -4.94
C THR A 54 -14.08 -2.77 -5.51
N ARG A 55 -13.22 -2.72 -6.52
CA ARG A 55 -12.64 -3.92 -7.11
C ARG A 55 -11.84 -4.72 -6.07
N LEU A 56 -11.20 -4.04 -5.13
CA LEU A 56 -10.45 -4.67 -4.04
C LEU A 56 -11.36 -5.14 -2.89
N GLY A 57 -12.66 -4.94 -3.01
CA GLY A 57 -13.61 -5.33 -1.97
C GLY A 57 -13.65 -4.36 -0.80
N ARG A 58 -13.29 -3.11 -1.03
CA ARG A 58 -13.24 -2.09 0.03
C ARG A 58 -14.15 -0.93 -0.30
N SER A 59 -14.62 -0.24 0.73
CA SER A 59 -15.54 0.88 0.57
C SER A 59 -14.96 2.20 1.06
N GLY A 60 -13.71 2.21 1.49
CA GLY A 60 -13.07 3.43 2.00
C GLY A 60 -11.59 3.23 2.26
N VAL A 61 -10.98 4.22 2.86
CA VAL A 61 -9.54 4.24 3.18
C VAL A 61 -9.34 4.14 4.69
N PRO A 62 -8.16 3.68 5.16
CA PRO A 62 -6.96 3.36 4.39
C PRO A 62 -7.05 1.99 3.73
N VAL A 63 -6.43 1.87 2.57
CA VAL A 63 -6.20 0.57 1.92
C VAL A 63 -4.77 0.57 1.40
N TYR A 64 -4.04 -0.50 1.65
CA TYR A 64 -2.67 -0.66 1.20
C TYR A 64 -2.60 -1.91 0.36
N ALA A 65 -2.34 -1.74 -0.93
CA ALA A 65 -2.36 -2.84 -1.88
C ALA A 65 -0.99 -3.02 -2.51
N LEU A 66 -0.45 -4.22 -2.43
CA LEU A 66 0.81 -4.58 -3.06
C LEU A 66 0.49 -5.42 -4.29
N TYR A 67 0.68 -4.84 -5.47
CA TYR A 67 0.39 -5.48 -6.74
C TYR A 67 1.61 -6.26 -7.20
N PRO A 68 1.47 -7.56 -7.49
CA PRO A 68 2.61 -8.36 -7.92
C PRO A 68 3.03 -7.99 -9.35
N PRO A 69 4.33 -8.13 -9.67
CA PRO A 69 4.79 -7.96 -11.05
C PRO A 69 4.12 -8.99 -11.96
N GLY A 70 3.84 -8.58 -13.20
CA GLY A 70 3.25 -9.50 -14.17
C GLY A 70 1.77 -9.75 -14.00
N GLY A 71 1.12 -9.04 -13.11
CA GLY A 71 -0.31 -9.18 -12.86
C GLY A 71 -0.60 -10.20 -11.78
N GLY A 72 -1.86 -10.45 -11.55
CA GLY A 72 -2.30 -11.33 -10.49
C GLY A 72 -3.00 -10.54 -9.37
N ALA A 73 -3.53 -11.25 -8.40
CA ALA A 73 -4.29 -10.64 -7.31
C ALA A 73 -3.36 -9.83 -6.40
N PRO A 74 -3.70 -8.58 -6.08
CA PRO A 74 -2.91 -7.80 -5.15
C PRO A 74 -3.06 -8.33 -3.72
N ARG A 75 -2.00 -8.18 -2.94
CA ARG A 75 -2.02 -8.47 -1.52
C ARG A 75 -2.45 -7.22 -0.77
N LEU A 76 -3.49 -7.33 0.04
CA LEU A 76 -3.93 -6.22 0.89
C LEU A 76 -3.30 -6.35 2.26
N LEU A 77 -2.76 -5.24 2.77
CA LEU A 77 -2.19 -5.19 4.11
C LEU A 77 -3.26 -4.76 5.11
N SER A 78 -2.92 -4.80 6.40
CA SER A 78 -3.82 -4.39 7.46
C SER A 78 -4.12 -2.90 7.39
N GLU A 79 -5.26 -2.49 7.94
CA GLU A 79 -5.63 -1.07 7.99
C GLU A 79 -4.73 -0.28 8.94
N ILE A 80 -4.28 -0.92 10.02
CA ILE A 80 -3.29 -0.33 10.91
C ILE A 80 -1.99 -1.06 10.65
N LEU A 81 -1.04 -0.35 10.05
CA LEU A 81 0.21 -0.95 9.60
C LEU A 81 1.20 -1.12 10.74
N SER A 82 2.11 -2.09 10.56
CA SER A 82 3.33 -2.19 11.36
C SER A 82 4.52 -2.23 10.41
N VAL A 83 5.68 -1.85 10.92
CA VAL A 83 6.93 -1.89 10.15
C VAL A 83 7.20 -3.31 9.67
N ASP A 84 7.05 -4.30 10.55
CA ASP A 84 7.30 -5.69 10.20
C ASP A 84 6.37 -6.20 9.11
N GLU A 85 5.09 -5.85 9.18
CA GLU A 85 4.12 -6.29 8.18
C GLU A 85 4.51 -5.79 6.79
N VAL A 86 4.85 -4.51 6.69
CA VAL A 86 5.21 -3.91 5.40
C VAL A 86 6.49 -4.51 4.87
N ARG A 87 7.51 -4.66 5.71
CA ARG A 87 8.79 -5.24 5.30
C ARG A 87 8.63 -6.68 4.83
N GLN A 88 7.83 -7.48 5.54
CA GLN A 88 7.59 -8.88 5.16
C GLN A 88 6.82 -8.96 3.86
N ALA A 89 5.82 -8.12 3.66
CA ALA A 89 5.04 -8.11 2.43
C ALA A 89 5.91 -7.77 1.23
N VAL A 90 6.78 -6.76 1.37
CA VAL A 90 7.67 -6.33 0.30
C VAL A 90 8.68 -7.44 -0.03
N ALA A 91 9.25 -8.07 0.97
CA ALA A 91 10.22 -9.16 0.78
C ALA A 91 9.57 -10.37 0.08
N SER A 92 8.36 -10.72 0.48
CA SER A 92 7.62 -11.83 -0.13
C SER A 92 7.27 -11.54 -1.58
N SER A 93 6.92 -10.30 -1.90
CA SER A 93 6.62 -9.89 -3.26
C SER A 93 7.83 -10.06 -4.17
N LYS A 94 9.02 -9.66 -3.70
CA LYS A 94 10.24 -9.84 -4.49
C LYS A 94 10.56 -11.31 -4.71
N VAL A 95 10.44 -12.14 -3.67
CA VAL A 95 10.69 -13.58 -3.80
C VAL A 95 9.73 -14.18 -4.81
N ALA A 96 8.45 -13.83 -4.74
CA ALA A 96 7.45 -14.32 -5.70
C ALA A 96 7.78 -13.84 -7.11
N ALA A 97 8.25 -12.60 -7.26
CA ALA A 97 8.56 -12.03 -8.57
C ALA A 97 9.76 -12.70 -9.23
N SER A 98 10.67 -13.27 -8.47
CA SER A 98 11.87 -13.90 -9.02
C SER A 98 11.61 -15.32 -9.54
N ARG A 99 10.42 -15.80 -9.43
CA ARG A 99 10.02 -17.09 -9.94
C ARG A 99 9.28 -16.97 -11.25
#